data_4a497edb76d87e3a10bdd3d356941a90
#
_entry.id   4a497edb76d87e3a10bdd3d356941a90
#
_cell.length_a   1.000
_cell.length_b   1.000
_cell.length_c   1.000
_cell.angle_alpha   90.00
_cell.angle_beta   90.00
_cell.angle_gamma   90.00
#
_symmetry.space_group_name_H-M   'P 1'
#
loop_
_entity.id
_entity.type
_entity.pdbx_description
1 polymer ?
#
loop_
_entity_poly.entity_id
_entity_poly.type
_entity_poly.pdbx_seq_one_letter_code
_entity_poly.pdbx_strand_id
1 'polypeptide(L)'
;MTSNFDNYKRFVNTVTSTESKDSDAFIYRLQELGGSVAIQRLLTASVGISAESGEFMEIVKKIIFQGKPCNEDNLEHLKIELGDIMWYVAQACMALDIDL
;
A
#
# COMPACT_ATOMS: atom_id res chain seq x y z
N MET A 1 26.80 -24.68 -11.54
CA MET A 1 27.24 -23.65 -10.59
C MET A 1 26.08 -22.68 -10.35
N THR A 2 25.76 -22.41 -9.10
CA THR A 2 24.66 -21.50 -8.72
C THR A 2 25.16 -20.06 -8.71
N SER A 3 24.41 -19.14 -9.32
CA SER A 3 24.75 -17.73 -9.27
C SER A 3 24.51 -17.15 -7.88
N ASN A 4 25.11 -15.97 -7.60
CA ASN A 4 24.86 -15.24 -6.35
C ASN A 4 23.39 -14.86 -6.25
N PHE A 5 22.74 -14.53 -7.37
CA PHE A 5 21.32 -14.20 -7.40
C PHE A 5 20.46 -15.42 -7.05
N ASP A 6 20.84 -16.60 -7.54
CA ASP A 6 20.13 -17.84 -7.21
C ASP A 6 20.25 -18.16 -5.72
N ASN A 7 21.42 -17.95 -5.13
CA ASN A 7 21.63 -18.13 -3.69
C ASN A 7 20.78 -17.14 -2.89
N TYR A 8 20.71 -15.89 -3.35
CA TYR A 8 19.89 -14.87 -2.70
C TYR A 8 18.41 -15.22 -2.77
N LYS A 9 17.93 -15.67 -3.92
CA LYS A 9 16.52 -16.10 -4.06
C LYS A 9 16.19 -17.24 -3.12
N ARG A 10 17.11 -18.19 -2.95
CA ARG A 10 16.91 -19.32 -2.04
C ARG A 10 16.80 -18.84 -0.61
N PHE A 11 17.68 -17.90 -0.20
CA PHE A 11 17.61 -17.30 1.12
C PHE A 11 16.29 -16.58 1.34
N VAL A 12 15.88 -15.73 0.39
CA VAL A 12 14.62 -14.98 0.48
C VAL A 12 13.44 -15.95 0.60
N ASN A 13 13.42 -17.01 -0.19
CA ASN A 13 12.35 -18.00 -0.11
C ASN A 13 12.30 -18.67 1.26
N THR A 14 13.46 -18.95 1.86
CA THR A 14 13.54 -19.60 3.17
C THR A 14 12.92 -18.73 4.27
N VAL A 15 13.12 -17.41 4.21
CA VAL A 15 12.63 -16.48 5.24
C VAL A 15 11.25 -15.88 4.91
N THR A 16 10.68 -16.24 3.77
CA THR A 16 9.36 -15.76 3.38
C THR A 16 8.28 -16.60 4.06
N SER A 17 7.23 -15.94 4.54
CA SER A 17 6.12 -16.62 5.22
C SER A 17 5.37 -17.56 4.26
N THR A 18 4.75 -18.59 4.81
CA THR A 18 3.95 -19.55 4.04
C THR A 18 2.79 -18.83 3.34
N GLU A 19 2.19 -17.84 3.99
CA GLU A 19 1.07 -17.07 3.44
C GLU A 19 1.45 -16.31 2.17
N SER A 20 2.71 -15.97 1.99
CA SER A 20 3.19 -15.33 0.76
C SER A 20 3.54 -16.32 -0.34
N LYS A 21 3.65 -17.60 -0.04
CA LYS A 21 4.10 -18.62 -0.99
C LYS A 21 3.00 -19.58 -1.41
N ASP A 22 1.96 -19.74 -0.61
CA ASP A 22 0.90 -20.70 -0.82
C ASP A 22 -0.46 -20.02 -0.71
N SER A 23 -1.24 -20.10 -1.78
CA SER A 23 -2.53 -19.42 -1.85
C SER A 23 -3.53 -19.95 -0.84
N ASP A 24 -3.52 -21.26 -0.58
CA ASP A 24 -4.44 -21.84 0.40
C ASP A 24 -4.13 -21.36 1.81
N ALA A 25 -2.85 -21.27 2.17
CA ALA A 25 -2.42 -20.71 3.46
C ALA A 25 -2.81 -19.25 3.59
N PHE A 26 -2.68 -18.47 2.51
CA PHE A 26 -3.08 -17.07 2.48
C PHE A 26 -4.58 -16.91 2.73
N ILE A 27 -5.39 -17.67 2.00
CA ILE A 27 -6.85 -17.63 2.13
C ILE A 27 -7.29 -18.05 3.53
N TYR A 28 -6.69 -19.12 4.06
CA TYR A 28 -7.00 -19.59 5.41
C TYR A 28 -6.70 -18.51 6.46
N ARG A 29 -5.55 -17.84 6.33
CA ARG A 29 -5.18 -16.77 7.26
C ARG A 29 -6.17 -15.60 7.21
N LEU A 30 -6.62 -15.22 6.01
CA LEU A 30 -7.64 -14.18 5.88
C LEU A 30 -8.94 -14.57 6.58
N GLN A 31 -9.34 -15.82 6.46
CA GLN A 31 -10.55 -16.32 7.13
C GLN A 31 -10.41 -16.28 8.64
N GLU A 32 -9.25 -16.67 9.18
CA GLU A 32 -8.97 -16.57 10.61
C GLU A 32 -9.09 -15.12 11.11
N LEU A 33 -8.52 -14.18 10.37
CA LEU A 33 -8.49 -12.77 10.76
C LEU A 33 -9.86 -12.11 10.65
N GLY A 34 -10.74 -12.62 9.78
CA GLY A 34 -12.07 -12.08 9.57
C GLY A 34 -12.96 -12.08 10.81
N GLY A 35 -12.64 -12.89 11.82
CA GLY A 35 -13.34 -12.89 13.09
C GLY A 35 -12.90 -11.78 14.03
N SER A 36 -11.78 -11.12 13.75
CA SER A 36 -11.19 -10.09 14.62
C SER A 36 -11.32 -8.69 14.04
N VAL A 37 -11.30 -8.57 12.71
CA VAL A 37 -11.31 -7.28 12.01
C VAL A 37 -11.86 -7.47 10.61
N ALA A 38 -12.35 -6.40 9.98
CA ALA A 38 -12.73 -6.43 8.56
C ALA A 38 -11.45 -6.39 7.72
N ILE A 39 -10.79 -7.55 7.60
CA ILE A 39 -9.44 -7.65 7.03
C ILE A 39 -9.40 -7.25 5.56
N GLN A 40 -10.45 -7.56 4.79
CA GLN A 40 -10.50 -7.16 3.37
C GLN A 40 -10.53 -5.64 3.21
N ARG A 41 -11.26 -4.95 4.09
CA ARG A 41 -11.31 -3.48 4.06
C ARG A 41 -10.00 -2.87 4.54
N LEU A 42 -9.37 -3.48 5.54
CA LEU A 42 -8.08 -3.04 6.04
C LEU A 42 -7.00 -3.19 4.96
N LEU A 43 -7.03 -4.28 4.22
CA LEU A 43 -6.12 -4.49 3.09
C LEU A 43 -6.35 -3.43 2.01
N THR A 44 -7.61 -3.18 1.63
CA THR A 44 -7.96 -2.12 0.68
C THR A 44 -7.39 -0.78 1.12
N ALA A 45 -7.58 -0.44 2.39
CA ALA A 45 -7.09 0.81 2.95
C ALA A 45 -5.56 0.89 2.89
N SER A 46 -4.86 -0.16 3.28
CA SER A 46 -3.39 -0.15 3.33
C SER A 46 -2.78 0.00 1.94
N VAL A 47 -3.31 -0.72 0.96
CA VAL A 47 -2.85 -0.62 -0.43
C VAL A 47 -3.14 0.77 -0.99
N GLY A 48 -4.35 1.29 -0.75
CA GLY A 48 -4.75 2.60 -1.26
C GLY A 48 -3.97 3.74 -0.64
N ILE A 49 -3.77 3.75 0.68
CA ILE A 49 -2.99 4.78 1.36
C ILE A 49 -1.57 4.81 0.80
N SER A 50 -0.96 3.65 0.64
CA SER A 50 0.40 3.55 0.13
C SER A 50 0.50 4.04 -1.31
N ALA A 51 -0.40 3.62 -2.18
CA ALA A 51 -0.39 3.98 -3.59
C ALA A 51 -0.64 5.48 -3.79
N GLU A 52 -1.66 6.04 -3.14
CA GLU A 52 -2.01 7.46 -3.29
C GLU A 52 -0.98 8.36 -2.64
N SER A 53 -0.38 7.96 -1.53
CA SER A 53 0.72 8.71 -0.92
C SER A 53 1.93 8.77 -1.85
N GLY A 54 2.20 7.69 -2.58
CA GLY A 54 3.25 7.66 -3.59
C GLY A 54 2.97 8.62 -4.74
N GLU A 55 1.73 8.69 -5.21
CA GLU A 55 1.33 9.63 -6.28
C GLU A 55 1.45 11.08 -5.82
N PHE A 56 1.05 11.38 -4.59
CA PHE A 56 1.22 12.70 -3.99
C PHE A 56 2.71 13.07 -3.97
N MET A 57 3.54 12.19 -3.47
CA MET A 57 4.99 12.39 -3.40
C MET A 57 5.60 12.60 -4.78
N GLU A 58 5.13 11.87 -5.79
CA GLU A 58 5.65 11.97 -7.16
C GLU A 58 5.43 13.37 -7.73
N ILE A 59 4.28 13.98 -7.46
CA ILE A 59 3.99 15.37 -7.91
C ILE A 59 4.94 16.33 -7.23
N VAL A 60 5.11 16.23 -5.91
CA VAL A 60 6.01 17.11 -5.14
C VAL A 60 7.45 16.95 -5.62
N LYS A 61 7.89 15.70 -5.82
CA LYS A 61 9.23 15.37 -6.31
C LYS A 61 9.50 16.08 -7.65
N LYS A 62 8.56 15.99 -8.57
CA LYS A 62 8.71 16.59 -9.90
C LYS A 62 8.76 18.11 -9.83
N ILE A 63 7.99 18.73 -8.93
CA ILE A 63 8.03 20.16 -8.74
C ILE A 63 9.40 20.59 -8.21
N ILE A 64 9.92 19.90 -7.20
CA ILE A 64 11.19 20.28 -6.55
C ILE A 64 12.40 19.95 -7.41
N PHE A 65 12.45 18.74 -7.97
CA PHE A 65 13.68 18.19 -8.55
C PHE A 65 13.67 18.11 -10.06
N GLN A 66 12.54 18.24 -10.73
CA GLN A 66 12.44 18.04 -12.18
C GLN A 66 11.85 19.24 -12.91
N GLY A 67 11.80 20.41 -12.25
CA GLY A 67 11.38 21.65 -12.90
C GLY A 67 9.91 21.75 -13.25
N LYS A 68 9.06 20.88 -12.74
CA LYS A 68 7.62 20.97 -12.98
C LYS A 68 7.10 22.23 -12.28
N PRO A 69 6.29 23.06 -12.97
CA PRO A 69 5.87 24.33 -12.37
C PRO A 69 4.95 24.11 -11.16
N CYS A 70 5.15 24.94 -10.15
CA CYS A 70 4.25 25.00 -9.00
C CYS A 70 3.09 25.96 -9.34
N ASN A 71 2.23 25.50 -10.22
CA ASN A 71 1.11 26.28 -10.74
C ASN A 71 -0.22 25.74 -10.22
N GLU A 72 -1.30 26.42 -10.58
CA GLU A 72 -2.64 26.08 -10.12
C GLU A 72 -3.02 24.63 -10.48
N ASP A 73 -2.71 24.19 -11.70
CA ASP A 73 -3.05 22.82 -12.13
C ASP A 73 -2.36 21.76 -11.28
N ASN A 74 -1.08 21.93 -10.99
CA ASN A 74 -0.31 21.00 -10.18
C ASN A 74 -0.73 21.03 -8.70
N LEU A 75 -1.06 22.21 -8.19
CA LEU A 75 -1.59 22.34 -6.82
C LEU A 75 -2.97 21.71 -6.71
N GLU A 76 -3.81 21.85 -7.73
CA GLU A 76 -5.12 21.20 -7.76
C GLU A 76 -4.99 19.68 -7.81
N HIS A 77 -4.01 19.17 -8.57
CA HIS A 77 -3.73 17.73 -8.63
C HIS A 77 -3.32 17.21 -7.25
N LEU A 78 -2.50 17.95 -6.51
CA LEU A 78 -2.13 17.60 -5.14
C LEU A 78 -3.35 17.53 -4.22
N LYS A 79 -4.28 18.45 -4.37
CA LYS A 79 -5.52 18.45 -3.57
C LYS A 79 -6.36 17.22 -3.85
N ILE A 80 -6.46 16.81 -5.12
CA ILE A 80 -7.18 15.61 -5.52
C ILE A 80 -6.55 14.37 -4.90
N GLU A 81 -5.22 14.25 -4.97
CA GLU A 81 -4.51 13.11 -4.38
C GLU A 81 -4.68 13.08 -2.86
N LEU A 82 -4.70 14.24 -2.22
CA LEU A 82 -4.94 14.32 -0.77
C LEU A 82 -6.34 13.82 -0.44
N GLY A 83 -7.35 14.15 -1.25
CA GLY A 83 -8.69 13.64 -1.10
C GLY A 83 -8.77 12.13 -1.24
N ASP A 84 -8.01 11.57 -2.19
CA ASP A 84 -7.94 10.12 -2.40
C ASP A 84 -7.30 9.43 -1.19
N ILE A 85 -6.25 10.03 -0.61
CA ILE A 85 -5.64 9.51 0.63
C ILE A 85 -6.68 9.48 1.75
N MET A 86 -7.44 10.56 1.91
CA MET A 86 -8.48 10.64 2.95
C MET A 86 -9.58 9.58 2.75
N TRP A 87 -9.91 9.26 1.49
CA TRP A 87 -10.85 8.18 1.19
C TRP A 87 -10.38 6.87 1.80
N TYR A 88 -9.11 6.54 1.62
CA TYR A 88 -8.56 5.29 2.15
C TYR A 88 -8.35 5.34 3.67
N VAL A 89 -8.07 6.52 4.23
CA VAL A 89 -8.04 6.69 5.68
C VAL A 89 -9.41 6.39 6.26
N ALA A 90 -10.48 6.87 5.62
CA ALA A 90 -11.85 6.56 6.05
C ALA A 90 -12.14 5.06 5.98
N GLN A 91 -11.66 4.37 4.94
CA GLN A 91 -11.79 2.91 4.86
C GLN A 91 -11.09 2.21 6.03
N ALA A 92 -9.90 2.68 6.40
CA ALA A 92 -9.17 2.14 7.55
C ALA A 92 -9.93 2.38 8.86
N CYS A 93 -10.50 3.56 9.03
CA CYS A 93 -11.27 3.88 10.23
C CYS A 93 -12.50 2.98 10.35
N MET A 94 -13.18 2.71 9.23
CA MET A 94 -14.32 1.79 9.24
C MET A 94 -13.88 0.36 9.58
N ALA A 95 -12.73 -0.08 9.05
CA ALA A 95 -12.21 -1.41 9.33
C ALA A 95 -11.82 -1.58 10.80
N LEU A 96 -11.33 -0.51 11.44
CA LEU A 96 -10.84 -0.52 12.81
C LEU A 96 -11.87 -0.01 13.82
N ASP A 97 -13.05 0.38 13.35
CA ASP A 97 -14.13 0.93 14.16
C ASP A 97 -13.68 2.15 14.98
N ILE A 98 -13.05 3.10 14.29
CA ILE A 98 -12.61 4.36 14.88
C ILE A 98 -13.37 5.53 14.25
N ASP A 99 -13.73 6.50 15.08
CA ASP A 99 -14.27 7.78 14.60
C ASP A 99 -13.12 8.75 14.32
N LEU A 100 -13.27 9.51 13.27
CA LEU A 100 -12.33 10.58 12.94
C LEU A 100 -12.71 11.87 13.65
#